data_1c734118b75faf9b656e306da143fc9c
#
_entry.id   1c734118b75faf9b656e306da143fc9c
#
_cell.length_a   1.000
_cell.length_b   1.000
_cell.length_c   1.000
_cell.angle_alpha   90.00
_cell.angle_beta   90.00
_cell.angle_gamma   90.00
#
_symmetry.space_group_name_H-M   'P 1'
#
loop_
_entity.id
_entity.type
_entity.pdbx_description
1 polymer ?
#
loop_
_entity_poly.entity_id
_entity_poly.type
_entity_poly.pdbx_seq_one_letter_code
_entity_poly.pdbx_strand_id
1 'polypeptide(L)'
;MNIYIVDYLGIHCGMHYYNDAFVKVLHDIPDAEIRVLSNYEETGKRTFFCNQYRGCIFRKLGCLIMNYLRLIRFVWLHRADCFIYLTYGNKIDLPFMWIVSLAPKHLIDIHEAIAQNIDGNKRIKQAFRNLYECRIRNVIVHSDRTDRFLDEYNFAGLRLKVPHFRYQFGKNCRTPEVGKDVLGAIIAEKINILFFGNINISKGIDILIDAVNKLNSDICQEINVVIAGKDFDHAIDRVKPRDSSLFHVILRHINDDELVFLYTKCSYVALPYRKTSQSGILEMAFYFRKPIIASHIPYFEQVLTKFPSFGVLADNESDAGNCFARTLSATIERHGITSFFDDDDWNNYVHREEMERFRTELSAWMHE
;
A
#
# COMPACT_ATOMS: atom_id res chain seq x y z
N MET A 1 -11.24 10.61 24.72
CA MET A 1 -11.36 11.41 23.47
C MET A 1 -11.60 10.44 22.33
N ASN A 2 -12.47 10.81 21.36
CA ASN A 2 -12.68 9.95 20.20
C ASN A 2 -11.69 10.31 19.09
N ILE A 3 -11.18 9.27 18.38
CA ILE A 3 -10.35 9.40 17.19
C ILE A 3 -11.12 8.81 16.01
N TYR A 4 -11.35 9.60 14.99
CA TYR A 4 -12.03 9.18 13.78
C TYR A 4 -11.06 9.07 12.62
N ILE A 5 -10.82 7.85 12.13
CA ILE A 5 -10.07 7.61 10.90
C ILE A 5 -11.03 7.72 9.72
N VAL A 6 -10.80 8.65 8.82
CA VAL A 6 -11.66 8.95 7.67
C VAL A 6 -11.05 8.36 6.40
N ASP A 7 -11.68 7.30 5.90
CA ASP A 7 -11.24 6.56 4.71
C ASP A 7 -12.42 6.29 3.76
N TYR A 8 -12.55 7.08 2.71
CA TYR A 8 -13.66 6.95 1.77
C TYR A 8 -13.46 5.84 0.72
N LEU A 9 -12.23 5.38 0.51
CA LEU A 9 -11.92 4.30 -0.44
C LEU A 9 -12.11 2.90 0.16
N GLY A 10 -11.70 2.73 1.40
CA GLY A 10 -11.91 1.53 2.18
C GLY A 10 -11.46 0.24 1.49
N ILE A 11 -12.40 -0.66 1.32
CA ILE A 11 -12.15 -2.00 0.74
C ILE A 11 -11.68 -1.95 -0.74
N HIS A 12 -11.92 -0.85 -1.46
CA HIS A 12 -11.57 -0.79 -2.89
C HIS A 12 -10.07 -0.74 -3.17
N CYS A 13 -9.27 -0.30 -2.21
CA CYS A 13 -7.81 -0.16 -2.36
C CYS A 13 -7.01 -1.02 -1.38
N GLY A 14 -7.67 -1.99 -0.71
CA GLY A 14 -7.00 -2.77 0.34
C GLY A 14 -6.65 -1.94 1.59
N MET A 15 -7.23 -0.75 1.73
CA MET A 15 -6.96 0.15 2.86
C MET A 15 -7.51 -0.37 4.19
N HIS A 16 -8.45 -1.31 4.16
CA HIS A 16 -8.90 -1.97 5.38
C HIS A 16 -7.74 -2.64 6.14
N TYR A 17 -6.74 -3.22 5.46
CA TYR A 17 -5.55 -3.76 6.12
C TYR A 17 -4.72 -2.67 6.82
N TYR A 18 -4.59 -1.52 6.15
CA TYR A 18 -3.90 -0.37 6.73
C TYR A 18 -4.66 0.17 7.93
N ASN A 19 -5.99 0.36 7.79
CA ASN A 19 -6.85 0.84 8.86
C ASN A 19 -6.78 -0.07 10.09
N ASP A 20 -6.84 -1.38 9.89
CA ASP A 20 -6.73 -2.35 10.99
C ASP A 20 -5.36 -2.27 11.70
N ALA A 21 -4.30 -2.10 10.92
CA ALA A 21 -2.96 -1.92 11.47
C ALA A 21 -2.82 -0.59 12.24
N PHE A 22 -3.38 0.49 11.69
CA PHE A 22 -3.37 1.80 12.31
C PHE A 22 -4.20 1.82 13.60
N VAL A 23 -5.41 1.27 13.58
CA VAL A 23 -6.26 1.13 14.78
C VAL A 23 -5.51 0.42 15.90
N LYS A 24 -4.77 -0.66 15.60
CA LYS A 24 -3.96 -1.37 16.61
C LYS A 24 -2.87 -0.49 17.20
N VAL A 25 -2.20 0.32 16.38
CA VAL A 25 -1.19 1.28 16.85
C VAL A 25 -1.82 2.33 17.77
N LEU A 26 -3.02 2.79 17.45
CA LEU A 26 -3.74 3.79 18.23
C LEU A 26 -4.37 3.24 19.52
N HIS A 27 -4.68 1.93 19.58
CA HIS A 27 -5.23 1.31 20.79
C HIS A 27 -4.31 1.39 22.02
N ASP A 28 -3.02 1.60 21.81
CA ASP A 28 -2.04 1.79 22.87
C ASP A 28 -2.09 3.23 23.47
N ILE A 29 -2.90 4.14 22.89
CA ILE A 29 -3.09 5.49 23.39
C ILE A 29 -4.14 5.45 24.50
N PRO A 30 -3.80 5.86 25.76
CA PRO A 30 -4.72 5.85 26.87
C PRO A 30 -5.97 6.72 26.61
N ASP A 31 -7.13 6.24 27.08
CA ASP A 31 -8.42 6.95 27.04
C ASP A 31 -8.91 7.36 25.63
N ALA A 32 -8.40 6.74 24.57
CA ALA A 32 -8.84 6.97 23.20
C ALA A 32 -9.83 5.90 22.74
N GLU A 33 -11.02 6.32 22.29
CA GLU A 33 -11.94 5.47 21.54
C GLU A 33 -11.73 5.71 20.03
N ILE A 34 -11.40 4.64 19.29
CA ILE A 34 -11.05 4.72 17.88
C ILE A 34 -12.20 4.19 17.03
N ARG A 35 -12.54 4.92 15.98
CA ARG A 35 -13.57 4.54 15.02
C ARG A 35 -13.15 4.85 13.58
N VAL A 36 -13.31 3.87 12.69
CA VAL A 36 -13.08 4.05 11.26
C VAL A 36 -14.37 4.46 10.56
N LEU A 37 -14.35 5.59 9.88
CA LEU A 37 -15.44 6.09 9.04
C LEU A 37 -15.14 5.69 7.59
N SER A 38 -15.66 4.54 7.17
CA SER A 38 -15.38 3.98 5.85
C SER A 38 -16.62 3.43 5.13
N ASN A 39 -16.41 2.81 3.98
CA ASN A 39 -17.44 2.20 3.13
C ASN A 39 -17.55 0.67 3.29
N TYR A 40 -16.94 0.11 4.32
CA TYR A 40 -17.07 -1.28 4.76
C TYR A 40 -17.58 -1.35 6.20
N GLU A 41 -18.10 -2.48 6.59
CA GLU A 41 -18.60 -2.70 7.94
C GLU A 41 -17.47 -3.15 8.86
N GLU A 42 -17.28 -2.42 9.95
CA GLU A 42 -16.63 -2.95 11.13
C GLU A 42 -17.64 -3.86 11.86
N THR A 43 -17.18 -4.89 12.54
CA THR A 43 -18.00 -5.88 13.22
C THR A 43 -19.10 -5.20 14.05
N GLY A 44 -20.36 -5.31 13.59
CA GLY A 44 -21.55 -4.76 14.26
C GLY A 44 -21.85 -3.28 14.04
N LYS A 45 -21.11 -2.56 13.18
CA LYS A 45 -21.37 -1.13 12.86
C LYS A 45 -21.70 -0.96 11.38
N ARG A 46 -22.69 -0.11 11.07
CA ARG A 46 -23.07 0.22 9.69
C ARG A 46 -22.00 1.05 9.00
N THR A 47 -21.85 0.86 7.67
CA THR A 47 -20.97 1.69 6.85
C THR A 47 -21.30 3.18 7.00
N PHE A 48 -20.25 4.00 7.15
CA PHE A 48 -20.41 5.45 7.24
C PHE A 48 -20.59 6.06 5.83
N PHE A 49 -19.76 5.67 4.88
CA PHE A 49 -19.83 6.17 3.51
C PHE A 49 -20.63 5.28 2.58
N CYS A 50 -21.36 5.90 1.64
CA CYS A 50 -21.93 5.20 0.51
C CYS A 50 -20.83 4.78 -0.48
N ASN A 51 -20.98 3.61 -1.11
CA ASN A 51 -20.05 3.16 -2.12
C ASN A 51 -20.24 3.93 -3.44
N GLN A 52 -19.39 4.93 -3.66
CA GLN A 52 -19.40 5.81 -4.84
C GLN A 52 -18.86 5.16 -6.12
N TYR A 53 -18.31 3.95 -6.04
CA TYR A 53 -17.73 3.24 -7.19
C TYR A 53 -18.69 2.28 -7.88
N ARG A 54 -19.89 2.07 -7.33
CA ARG A 54 -20.90 1.19 -7.89
C ARG A 54 -22.03 1.97 -8.60
N GLY A 55 -22.45 1.48 -9.76
CA GLY A 55 -23.61 1.98 -10.51
C GLY A 55 -23.26 3.03 -11.60
N CYS A 56 -24.32 3.69 -12.14
CA CYS A 56 -24.17 4.71 -13.16
C CYS A 56 -23.55 6.01 -12.63
N ILE A 57 -23.15 6.91 -13.54
CA ILE A 57 -22.44 8.17 -13.20
C ILE A 57 -23.24 9.05 -12.23
N PHE A 58 -24.57 9.15 -12.42
CA PHE A 58 -25.43 9.96 -11.56
C PHE A 58 -25.49 9.40 -10.12
N ARG A 59 -25.56 8.07 -9.97
CA ARG A 59 -25.49 7.42 -8.66
C ARG A 59 -24.13 7.64 -7.99
N LYS A 60 -23.06 7.52 -8.73
CA LYS A 60 -21.69 7.77 -8.22
C LYS A 60 -21.54 9.20 -7.71
N LEU A 61 -22.02 10.19 -8.48
CA LEU A 61 -22.00 11.59 -8.09
C LEU A 61 -22.89 11.86 -6.88
N GLY A 62 -24.10 11.31 -6.87
CA GLY A 62 -25.03 11.41 -5.71
C GLY A 62 -24.44 10.82 -4.43
N CYS A 63 -23.79 9.64 -4.51
CA CYS A 63 -23.08 9.05 -3.37
C CYS A 63 -21.92 9.95 -2.89
N LEU A 64 -21.15 10.52 -3.80
CA LEU A 64 -20.03 11.41 -3.45
C LEU A 64 -20.53 12.66 -2.70
N ILE A 65 -21.56 13.33 -3.23
CA ILE A 65 -22.17 14.50 -2.58
C ILE A 65 -22.71 14.12 -1.18
N MET A 66 -23.42 12.98 -1.10
CA MET A 66 -23.94 12.50 0.17
C MET A 66 -22.83 12.20 1.19
N ASN A 67 -21.72 11.64 0.74
CA ASN A 67 -20.55 11.38 1.57
C ASN A 67 -19.96 12.68 2.13
N TYR A 68 -19.83 13.73 1.31
CA TYR A 68 -19.38 15.05 1.79
C TYR A 68 -20.35 15.65 2.82
N LEU A 69 -21.68 15.64 2.55
CA LEU A 69 -22.68 16.17 3.47
C LEU A 69 -22.70 15.43 4.81
N ARG A 70 -22.59 14.10 4.78
CA ARG A 70 -22.49 13.28 6.00
C ARG A 70 -21.23 13.64 6.80
N LEU A 71 -20.08 13.75 6.13
CA LEU A 71 -18.84 14.09 6.83
C LEU A 71 -18.88 15.50 7.39
N ILE A 72 -19.38 16.51 6.66
CA ILE A 72 -19.54 17.88 7.18
C ILE A 72 -20.37 17.88 8.46
N ARG A 73 -21.56 17.25 8.41
CA ARG A 73 -22.42 17.16 9.59
C ARG A 73 -21.74 16.44 10.74
N PHE A 74 -21.04 15.35 10.46
CA PHE A 74 -20.37 14.56 11.48
C PHE A 74 -19.24 15.34 12.14
N VAL A 75 -18.36 15.97 11.37
CA VAL A 75 -17.27 16.81 11.87
C VAL A 75 -17.81 17.98 12.70
N TRP A 76 -18.90 18.59 12.26
CA TRP A 76 -19.53 19.68 13.01
C TRP A 76 -20.06 19.24 14.38
N LEU A 77 -20.69 18.07 14.46
CA LEU A 77 -21.22 17.52 15.70
C LEU A 77 -20.14 17.00 16.66
N HIS A 78 -18.97 16.62 16.14
CA HIS A 78 -17.87 16.01 16.86
C HIS A 78 -16.61 16.91 16.86
N ARG A 79 -16.78 18.22 16.84
CA ARG A 79 -15.65 19.18 16.70
C ARG A 79 -14.59 19.09 17.80
N ALA A 80 -14.92 18.57 18.97
CA ALA A 80 -13.99 18.41 20.07
C ALA A 80 -13.09 17.17 19.95
N ASP A 81 -13.43 16.27 19.02
CA ASP A 81 -12.72 15.02 18.79
C ASP A 81 -11.62 15.18 17.73
N CYS A 82 -10.78 14.15 17.61
CA CYS A 82 -9.67 14.09 16.65
C CYS A 82 -10.11 13.42 15.35
N PHE A 83 -9.72 13.98 14.20
CA PHE A 83 -9.97 13.43 12.88
C PHE A 83 -8.68 13.18 12.14
N ILE A 84 -8.49 11.96 11.64
CA ILE A 84 -7.34 11.55 10.80
C ILE A 84 -7.87 11.19 9.42
N TYR A 85 -7.50 11.94 8.38
CA TYR A 85 -7.93 11.69 7.02
C TYR A 85 -6.82 11.03 6.21
N LEU A 86 -7.13 9.91 5.55
CA LEU A 86 -6.20 9.17 4.69
C LEU A 86 -6.26 9.68 3.26
N THR A 87 -5.15 10.23 2.74
CA THR A 87 -5.11 10.77 1.37
C THR A 87 -4.65 9.73 0.35
N TYR A 88 -5.15 9.87 -0.87
CA TYR A 88 -4.82 9.02 -2.01
C TYR A 88 -4.22 9.81 -3.19
N GLY A 89 -3.94 11.08 -2.96
CA GLY A 89 -3.32 11.99 -3.94
C GLY A 89 -4.19 12.30 -5.13
N ASN A 90 -5.52 12.17 -5.03
CA ASN A 90 -6.44 12.45 -6.13
C ASN A 90 -7.34 13.67 -5.85
N LYS A 91 -7.97 14.21 -6.89
CA LYS A 91 -8.81 15.43 -6.76
C LYS A 91 -9.98 15.30 -5.78
N ILE A 92 -10.43 14.09 -5.49
CA ILE A 92 -11.54 13.82 -4.55
C ILE A 92 -11.10 14.05 -3.11
N ASP A 93 -9.80 13.95 -2.81
CA ASP A 93 -9.25 14.22 -1.49
C ASP A 93 -9.48 15.69 -1.07
N LEU A 94 -9.41 16.64 -2.00
CA LEU A 94 -9.49 18.07 -1.69
C LEU A 94 -10.70 18.46 -0.83
N PRO A 95 -11.96 18.10 -1.18
CA PRO A 95 -13.10 18.41 -0.32
C PRO A 95 -13.06 17.65 1.01
N PHE A 96 -12.62 16.39 1.04
CA PHE A 96 -12.52 15.63 2.29
C PHE A 96 -11.51 16.25 3.25
N MET A 97 -10.30 16.58 2.76
CA MET A 97 -9.27 17.27 3.54
C MET A 97 -9.78 18.62 4.06
N TRP A 98 -10.45 19.40 3.22
CA TRP A 98 -11.05 20.65 3.62
C TRP A 98 -12.08 20.47 4.74
N ILE A 99 -12.99 19.47 4.61
CA ILE A 99 -14.01 19.19 5.62
C ILE A 99 -13.36 18.79 6.96
N VAL A 100 -12.39 17.88 6.92
CA VAL A 100 -11.69 17.41 8.12
C VAL A 100 -10.94 18.55 8.78
N SER A 101 -10.37 19.49 8.01
CA SER A 101 -9.67 20.67 8.54
C SER A 101 -10.59 21.68 9.27
N LEU A 102 -11.91 21.48 9.27
CA LEU A 102 -12.84 22.24 10.11
C LEU A 102 -12.79 21.83 11.58
N ALA A 103 -12.31 20.64 11.89
CA ALA A 103 -12.04 20.21 13.25
C ALA A 103 -10.72 20.84 13.74
N PRO A 104 -10.67 21.40 14.96
CA PRO A 104 -9.43 21.93 15.53
C PRO A 104 -8.32 20.87 15.61
N LYS A 105 -8.65 19.65 16.04
CA LYS A 105 -7.73 18.51 16.09
C LYS A 105 -7.91 17.66 14.85
N HIS A 106 -7.03 17.86 13.86
CA HIS A 106 -7.01 17.07 12.64
C HIS A 106 -5.60 16.73 12.19
N LEU A 107 -5.45 15.55 11.58
CA LEU A 107 -4.25 15.06 10.95
C LEU A 107 -4.59 14.62 9.53
N ILE A 108 -3.69 14.88 8.60
CA ILE A 108 -3.76 14.33 7.25
C ILE A 108 -2.68 13.27 7.11
N ASP A 109 -3.10 12.03 6.97
CA ASP A 109 -2.21 10.91 6.73
C ASP A 109 -1.93 10.82 5.23
N ILE A 110 -0.67 11.05 4.82
CA ILE A 110 -0.29 11.19 3.42
C ILE A 110 0.21 9.86 2.87
N HIS A 111 -0.72 9.06 2.33
CA HIS A 111 -0.40 7.82 1.62
C HIS A 111 0.21 8.06 0.26
N GLU A 112 -0.40 8.94 -0.53
CA GLU A 112 0.10 9.41 -1.80
C GLU A 112 0.10 10.93 -1.78
N ALA A 113 1.26 11.53 -2.01
CA ALA A 113 1.39 12.97 -2.00
C ALA A 113 0.52 13.60 -3.11
N ILE A 114 0.71 13.17 -4.36
CA ILE A 114 -0.16 13.48 -5.51
C ILE A 114 -0.13 12.29 -6.47
N ALA A 115 -1.31 11.79 -6.86
CA ALA A 115 -1.39 10.72 -7.85
C ALA A 115 -0.86 11.18 -9.23
N GLN A 116 -0.24 10.24 -9.93
CA GLN A 116 0.43 10.52 -11.21
C GLN A 116 -0.50 11.12 -12.27
N ASN A 117 -1.79 10.74 -12.26
CA ASN A 117 -2.80 11.19 -13.21
C ASN A 117 -3.18 12.67 -13.07
N ILE A 118 -2.87 13.32 -11.96
CA ILE A 118 -3.10 14.76 -11.73
C ILE A 118 -1.82 15.58 -11.74
N ASP A 119 -0.66 14.93 -11.87
CA ASP A 119 0.64 15.59 -11.78
C ASP A 119 0.84 16.71 -12.84
N GLY A 120 0.24 16.58 -14.03
CA GLY A 120 0.21 17.63 -15.06
C GLY A 120 -0.81 18.75 -14.84
N ASN A 121 -1.75 18.61 -13.89
CA ASN A 121 -2.83 19.58 -13.71
C ASN A 121 -2.45 20.68 -12.71
N LYS A 122 -1.95 21.82 -13.25
CA LYS A 122 -1.51 22.98 -12.45
C LYS A 122 -2.57 23.51 -11.49
N ARG A 123 -3.87 23.51 -11.88
CA ARG A 123 -4.95 24.03 -11.04
C ARG A 123 -5.19 23.14 -9.81
N ILE A 124 -5.19 21.83 -10.01
CA ILE A 124 -5.39 20.88 -8.93
C ILE A 124 -4.17 20.92 -7.99
N LYS A 125 -2.95 20.96 -8.51
CA LYS A 125 -1.74 21.14 -7.71
C LYS A 125 -1.79 22.41 -6.86
N GLN A 126 -2.23 23.53 -7.47
CA GLN A 126 -2.37 24.79 -6.72
C GLN A 126 -3.43 24.69 -5.62
N ALA A 127 -4.54 23.97 -5.86
CA ALA A 127 -5.56 23.77 -4.83
C ALA A 127 -5.03 22.95 -3.64
N PHE A 128 -4.25 21.89 -3.88
CA PHE A 128 -3.55 21.14 -2.83
C PHE A 128 -2.56 22.04 -2.08
N ARG A 129 -1.72 22.80 -2.80
CA ARG A 129 -0.77 23.74 -2.18
C ARG A 129 -1.49 24.70 -1.24
N ASN A 130 -2.53 25.37 -1.70
CA ASN A 130 -3.30 26.32 -0.89
C ASN A 130 -3.89 25.65 0.36
N LEU A 131 -4.33 24.38 0.24
CA LEU A 131 -4.89 23.65 1.36
C LEU A 131 -3.83 23.32 2.42
N TYR A 132 -2.66 22.81 1.99
CA TYR A 132 -1.53 22.52 2.89
C TYR A 132 -0.96 23.80 3.53
N GLU A 133 -0.82 24.87 2.76
CA GLU A 133 -0.24 26.12 3.24
C GLU A 133 -1.18 26.88 4.21
N CYS A 134 -2.51 26.89 3.93
CA CYS A 134 -3.43 27.77 4.64
C CYS A 134 -4.30 27.07 5.68
N ARG A 135 -4.51 25.77 5.60
CA ARG A 135 -5.52 25.09 6.41
C ARG A 135 -5.05 23.86 7.17
N ILE A 136 -4.23 23.01 6.52
CA ILE A 136 -3.72 21.81 7.17
C ILE A 136 -2.59 22.22 8.12
N ARG A 137 -2.66 21.75 9.35
CA ARG A 137 -1.68 22.09 10.40
C ARG A 137 -0.85 20.91 10.86
N ASN A 138 -1.38 19.70 10.68
CA ASN A 138 -0.72 18.49 11.16
C ASN A 138 -0.83 17.39 10.13
N VAL A 139 0.26 16.67 9.89
CA VAL A 139 0.32 15.58 8.90
C VAL A 139 1.05 14.36 9.47
N ILE A 140 0.71 13.18 8.95
CA ILE A 140 1.48 11.94 9.10
C ILE A 140 2.20 11.68 7.80
N VAL A 141 3.50 11.37 7.87
CA VAL A 141 4.35 11.10 6.71
C VAL A 141 5.07 9.77 6.86
N HIS A 142 5.14 9.00 5.77
CA HIS A 142 5.67 7.64 5.78
C HIS A 142 7.02 7.49 5.05
N SER A 143 7.49 8.53 4.40
CA SER A 143 8.75 8.49 3.65
C SER A 143 9.35 9.89 3.46
N ASP A 144 10.67 9.93 3.21
CA ASP A 144 11.38 11.17 2.87
C ASP A 144 10.87 11.82 1.58
N ARG A 145 10.27 11.03 0.69
CA ARG A 145 9.64 11.56 -0.53
C ARG A 145 8.42 12.42 -0.18
N THR A 146 7.60 11.96 0.76
CA THR A 146 6.44 12.71 1.25
C THR A 146 6.86 13.98 1.99
N ASP A 147 7.95 13.90 2.75
CA ASP A 147 8.54 15.05 3.45
C ASP A 147 8.97 16.13 2.45
N ARG A 148 9.76 15.77 1.41
CA ARG A 148 10.18 16.70 0.34
C ARG A 148 9.00 17.31 -0.42
N PHE A 149 7.95 16.52 -0.67
CA PHE A 149 6.72 17.03 -1.25
C PHE A 149 6.10 18.16 -0.40
N LEU A 150 6.08 18.01 0.92
CA LEU A 150 5.57 19.03 1.84
C LEU A 150 6.43 20.31 1.83
N ASP A 151 7.76 20.18 1.67
CA ASP A 151 8.66 21.32 1.51
C ASP A 151 8.35 22.10 0.24
N GLU A 152 8.11 21.41 -0.88
CA GLU A 152 7.69 22.03 -2.15
C GLU A 152 6.36 22.80 -2.02
N TYR A 153 5.52 22.43 -1.06
CA TYR A 153 4.22 23.04 -0.79
C TYR A 153 4.26 24.06 0.37
N ASN A 154 5.45 24.44 0.85
CA ASN A 154 5.68 25.36 1.95
C ASN A 154 4.89 25.00 3.22
N PHE A 155 4.75 23.70 3.48
CA PHE A 155 4.04 23.24 4.66
C PHE A 155 4.86 23.53 5.93
N ALA A 156 4.33 24.36 6.81
CA ALA A 156 4.99 24.80 8.05
C ALA A 156 4.44 24.12 9.33
N GLY A 157 3.52 23.16 9.18
CA GLY A 157 2.86 22.52 10.32
C GLY A 157 3.63 21.35 10.91
N LEU A 158 3.01 20.67 11.89
CA LEU A 158 3.58 19.48 12.52
C LEU A 158 3.64 18.30 11.54
N ARG A 159 4.77 17.60 11.51
CA ARG A 159 4.97 16.37 10.73
C ARG A 159 5.28 15.22 11.68
N LEU A 160 4.33 14.31 11.83
CA LEU A 160 4.53 13.06 12.56
C LEU A 160 5.10 12.02 11.61
N LYS A 161 6.35 11.60 11.83
CA LYS A 161 7.04 10.65 10.94
C LYS A 161 6.86 9.23 11.46
N VAL A 162 6.35 8.35 10.62
CA VAL A 162 6.19 6.93 10.94
C VAL A 162 6.37 6.10 9.67
N PRO A 163 7.06 4.94 9.72
CA PRO A 163 7.07 4.02 8.59
C PRO A 163 5.66 3.47 8.34
N HIS A 164 5.44 2.87 7.19
CA HIS A 164 4.17 2.21 6.90
C HIS A 164 3.81 1.20 8.00
N PHE A 165 2.53 1.13 8.40
CA PHE A 165 2.09 0.23 9.46
C PHE A 165 2.15 -1.21 8.99
N ARG A 166 2.60 -2.09 9.89
CA ARG A 166 2.71 -3.52 9.61
C ARG A 166 1.32 -4.15 9.55
N TYR A 167 1.00 -4.77 8.43
CA TYR A 167 -0.23 -5.53 8.27
C TYR A 167 -0.27 -6.76 9.18
N GLN A 168 -1.47 -7.16 9.55
CA GLN A 168 -1.73 -8.38 10.32
C GLN A 168 -2.97 -9.05 9.73
N PHE A 169 -2.82 -10.31 9.35
CA PHE A 169 -3.95 -11.12 8.88
C PHE A 169 -4.44 -11.99 10.02
N GLY A 170 -5.73 -11.85 10.38
CA GLY A 170 -6.34 -12.68 11.42
C GLY A 170 -6.39 -14.16 10.99
N LYS A 171 -6.31 -15.07 11.96
CA LYS A 171 -6.63 -16.48 11.70
C LYS A 171 -8.13 -16.60 11.52
N ASN A 172 -8.61 -16.78 10.28
CA ASN A 172 -10.01 -17.12 10.03
C ASN A 172 -10.29 -18.54 10.51
N CYS A 173 -11.29 -18.71 11.37
CA CYS A 173 -11.75 -20.02 11.86
C CYS A 173 -12.59 -20.78 10.84
N ARG A 174 -12.89 -20.19 9.68
CA ARG A 174 -13.65 -20.82 8.59
C ARG A 174 -12.73 -21.56 7.62
N THR A 175 -13.30 -22.50 6.86
CA THR A 175 -12.59 -23.15 5.76
C THR A 175 -12.20 -22.09 4.72
N PRO A 176 -10.92 -22.00 4.31
CA PRO A 176 -10.48 -21.01 3.32
C PRO A 176 -11.17 -21.22 1.97
N GLU A 177 -11.62 -20.12 1.35
CA GLU A 177 -12.20 -20.12 0.01
C GLU A 177 -11.15 -19.70 -1.03
N VAL A 178 -10.44 -20.69 -1.59
CA VAL A 178 -9.42 -20.47 -2.62
C VAL A 178 -9.92 -20.99 -3.96
N GLY A 179 -9.94 -20.13 -4.97
CA GLY A 179 -10.37 -20.47 -6.32
C GLY A 179 -9.46 -21.51 -6.99
N LYS A 180 -10.01 -22.33 -7.89
CA LYS A 180 -9.24 -23.37 -8.60
C LYS A 180 -8.12 -22.78 -9.46
N ASP A 181 -8.32 -21.60 -10.03
CA ASP A 181 -7.32 -20.86 -10.80
C ASP A 181 -6.13 -20.43 -9.92
N VAL A 182 -6.39 -20.04 -8.66
CA VAL A 182 -5.35 -19.69 -7.69
C VAL A 182 -4.62 -20.94 -7.19
N LEU A 183 -5.36 -22.01 -6.88
CA LEU A 183 -4.75 -23.29 -6.49
C LEU A 183 -3.82 -23.85 -7.56
N GLY A 184 -4.27 -23.79 -8.83
CA GLY A 184 -3.50 -24.27 -9.98
C GLY A 184 -2.34 -23.35 -10.40
N ALA A 185 -2.27 -22.13 -9.88
CA ALA A 185 -1.19 -21.20 -10.20
C ALA A 185 0.11 -21.47 -9.43
N ILE A 186 0.07 -22.24 -8.37
CA ILE A 186 1.24 -22.59 -7.56
C ILE A 186 1.74 -23.98 -7.98
N ILE A 187 3.02 -24.09 -8.31
CA ILE A 187 3.68 -25.34 -8.66
C ILE A 187 4.64 -25.70 -7.52
N ALA A 188 4.35 -26.78 -6.79
CA ALA A 188 5.03 -27.11 -5.53
C ALA A 188 6.54 -27.34 -5.68
N GLU A 189 6.96 -27.90 -6.83
CA GLU A 189 8.34 -28.26 -7.13
C GLU A 189 9.15 -27.08 -7.73
N LYS A 190 8.51 -25.93 -7.94
CA LYS A 190 9.13 -24.75 -8.55
C LYS A 190 9.29 -23.60 -7.59
N ILE A 191 10.19 -22.71 -7.92
CA ILE A 191 10.37 -21.42 -7.27
C ILE A 191 9.25 -20.50 -7.74
N ASN A 192 8.22 -20.30 -6.88
CA ASN A 192 7.06 -19.50 -7.21
C ASN A 192 7.37 -18.02 -6.93
N ILE A 193 7.42 -17.21 -7.97
CA ILE A 193 7.67 -15.76 -7.92
C ILE A 193 6.33 -15.05 -8.06
N LEU A 194 5.92 -14.31 -7.03
CA LEU A 194 4.63 -13.65 -6.97
C LEU A 194 4.74 -12.16 -7.33
N PHE A 195 4.00 -11.72 -8.35
CA PHE A 195 3.67 -10.32 -8.60
C PHE A 195 2.21 -10.11 -8.22
N PHE A 196 1.95 -9.26 -7.22
CA PHE A 196 0.62 -9.13 -6.62
C PHE A 196 0.11 -7.69 -6.60
N GLY A 197 -1.23 -7.53 -6.67
CA GLY A 197 -1.95 -6.28 -6.43
C GLY A 197 -2.43 -5.60 -7.71
N ASN A 198 -2.61 -4.28 -7.66
CA ASN A 198 -3.06 -3.52 -8.83
C ASN A 198 -1.98 -3.54 -9.92
N ILE A 199 -2.28 -4.17 -11.05
CA ILE A 199 -1.37 -4.29 -12.19
C ILE A 199 -1.45 -2.99 -13.00
N ASN A 200 -0.32 -2.31 -13.14
CA ASN A 200 -0.18 -1.11 -13.96
C ASN A 200 1.29 -0.88 -14.36
N ILE A 201 1.53 0.04 -15.27
CA ILE A 201 2.88 0.34 -15.78
C ILE A 201 3.82 0.85 -14.66
N SER A 202 3.32 1.58 -13.67
CA SER A 202 4.17 2.08 -12.57
C SER A 202 4.69 0.98 -11.66
N LYS A 203 3.99 -0.15 -11.61
CA LYS A 203 4.38 -1.36 -10.88
C LYS A 203 5.36 -2.24 -11.67
N GLY A 204 5.65 -1.90 -12.93
CA GLY A 204 6.70 -2.52 -13.72
C GLY A 204 6.44 -3.96 -14.16
N ILE A 205 5.18 -4.33 -14.44
CA ILE A 205 4.86 -5.68 -14.94
C ILE A 205 5.63 -6.00 -16.22
N ASP A 206 5.85 -5.02 -17.05
CA ASP A 206 6.66 -5.12 -18.27
C ASP A 206 8.14 -5.39 -17.97
N ILE A 207 8.69 -4.78 -16.90
CA ILE A 207 10.07 -5.07 -16.44
C ILE A 207 10.18 -6.54 -16.02
N LEU A 208 9.20 -7.06 -15.26
CA LEU A 208 9.20 -8.45 -14.84
C LEU A 208 9.14 -9.41 -16.03
N ILE A 209 8.21 -9.17 -16.97
CA ILE A 209 8.07 -10.06 -18.15
C ILE A 209 9.32 -9.98 -19.04
N ASP A 210 9.88 -8.79 -19.25
CA ASP A 210 11.13 -8.61 -20.00
C ASP A 210 12.30 -9.32 -19.32
N ALA A 211 12.40 -9.21 -18.00
CA ALA A 211 13.42 -9.91 -17.23
C ALA A 211 13.32 -11.43 -17.36
N VAL A 212 12.13 -11.99 -17.20
CA VAL A 212 11.91 -13.44 -17.35
C VAL A 212 12.23 -13.91 -18.79
N ASN A 213 11.89 -13.11 -19.80
CA ASN A 213 12.23 -13.40 -21.21
C ASN A 213 13.75 -13.47 -21.48
N LYS A 214 14.56 -12.85 -20.63
CA LYS A 214 16.03 -12.81 -20.74
C LYS A 214 16.74 -13.88 -19.91
N LEU A 215 16.02 -14.63 -19.09
CA LEU A 215 16.59 -15.74 -18.31
C LEU A 215 17.07 -16.88 -19.21
N ASN A 216 18.07 -17.60 -18.74
CA ASN A 216 18.53 -18.83 -19.39
C ASN A 216 17.52 -19.97 -19.19
N SER A 217 17.69 -21.05 -19.99
CA SER A 217 16.76 -22.20 -19.98
C SER A 217 16.73 -22.92 -18.63
N ASP A 218 17.85 -23.01 -17.95
CA ASP A 218 17.97 -23.77 -16.69
C ASP A 218 17.16 -23.10 -15.60
N ILE A 219 17.32 -21.77 -15.42
CA ILE A 219 16.50 -20.97 -14.51
C ILE A 219 15.01 -21.04 -14.89
N CYS A 220 14.68 -20.95 -16.17
CA CYS A 220 13.29 -21.06 -16.64
C CYS A 220 12.63 -22.39 -16.24
N GLN A 221 13.39 -23.49 -16.20
CA GLN A 221 12.87 -24.78 -15.74
C GLN A 221 12.55 -24.82 -14.26
N GLU A 222 13.23 -24.00 -13.43
CA GLU A 222 13.08 -23.99 -11.98
C GLU A 222 11.99 -23.04 -11.50
N ILE A 223 11.61 -22.04 -12.30
CA ILE A 223 10.69 -20.99 -11.86
C ILE A 223 9.25 -21.19 -12.32
N ASN A 224 8.36 -20.54 -11.60
CA ASN A 224 6.97 -20.31 -11.95
C ASN A 224 6.60 -18.87 -11.54
N VAL A 225 6.05 -18.07 -12.44
CA VAL A 225 5.70 -16.67 -12.20
C VAL A 225 4.19 -16.54 -12.06
N VAL A 226 3.73 -16.11 -10.91
CA VAL A 226 2.31 -15.88 -10.63
C VAL A 226 2.03 -14.39 -10.65
N ILE A 227 1.18 -13.95 -11.55
CA ILE A 227 0.72 -12.57 -11.66
C ILE A 227 -0.74 -12.54 -11.21
N ALA A 228 -1.01 -11.93 -10.05
CA ALA A 228 -2.34 -11.95 -9.45
C ALA A 228 -2.80 -10.55 -9.05
N GLY A 229 -3.98 -10.14 -9.58
CA GLY A 229 -4.56 -8.85 -9.25
C GLY A 229 -5.37 -8.26 -10.38
N LYS A 230 -5.83 -7.02 -10.19
CA LYS A 230 -6.66 -6.32 -11.15
C LYS A 230 -5.82 -5.45 -12.08
N ASP A 231 -5.94 -5.66 -13.38
CA ASP A 231 -5.28 -4.84 -14.40
C ASP A 231 -6.20 -3.67 -14.80
N PHE A 232 -5.84 -2.46 -14.35
CA PHE A 232 -6.62 -1.25 -14.63
C PHE A 232 -6.20 -0.55 -15.93
N ASP A 233 -4.95 -0.74 -16.34
CA ASP A 233 -4.34 -0.01 -17.45
C ASP A 233 -4.16 -0.90 -18.69
N HIS A 234 -4.66 -2.12 -18.66
CA HIS A 234 -4.36 -3.13 -19.67
C HIS A 234 -2.83 -3.26 -19.89
N ALA A 235 -2.11 -3.21 -18.78
CA ALA A 235 -0.64 -3.19 -18.81
C ALA A 235 -0.07 -4.52 -19.30
N ILE A 236 -0.74 -5.62 -18.98
CA ILE A 236 -0.33 -6.96 -19.39
C ILE A 236 -0.48 -7.18 -20.90
N ASP A 237 -1.48 -6.52 -21.53
CA ASP A 237 -1.71 -6.63 -22.97
C ASP A 237 -0.60 -5.99 -23.81
N ARG A 238 0.21 -5.13 -23.18
CA ARG A 238 1.31 -4.39 -23.83
C ARG A 238 2.62 -5.19 -23.88
N VAL A 239 2.70 -6.29 -23.14
CA VAL A 239 3.92 -7.09 -23.00
C VAL A 239 3.62 -8.52 -23.30
N LYS A 240 4.48 -9.16 -24.12
CA LYS A 240 4.31 -10.56 -24.48
C LYS A 240 5.41 -11.40 -23.84
N PRO A 241 5.06 -12.43 -23.05
CA PRO A 241 6.02 -13.40 -22.61
C PRO A 241 6.55 -14.21 -23.82
N ARG A 242 7.84 -14.52 -23.82
CA ARG A 242 8.46 -15.42 -24.81
C ARG A 242 7.93 -16.83 -24.66
N ASP A 243 7.78 -17.26 -23.42
CA ASP A 243 7.17 -18.55 -23.06
C ASP A 243 6.03 -18.29 -22.05
N SER A 244 4.81 -18.44 -22.51
CA SER A 244 3.62 -18.24 -21.69
C SER A 244 3.42 -19.34 -20.63
N SER A 245 4.08 -20.50 -20.78
CA SER A 245 3.96 -21.61 -19.82
C SER A 245 4.63 -21.31 -18.46
N LEU A 246 5.53 -20.32 -18.44
CA LEU A 246 6.16 -19.84 -17.20
C LEU A 246 5.26 -18.96 -16.34
N PHE A 247 4.11 -18.51 -16.90
CA PHE A 247 3.28 -17.50 -16.25
C PHE A 247 1.88 -18.03 -15.96
N HIS A 248 1.46 -17.87 -14.71
CA HIS A 248 0.07 -18.03 -14.29
C HIS A 248 -0.53 -16.66 -14.01
N VAL A 249 -1.51 -16.26 -14.83
CA VAL A 249 -2.06 -14.89 -14.81
C VAL A 249 -3.51 -14.91 -14.33
N ILE A 250 -3.80 -14.21 -13.23
CA ILE A 250 -5.11 -14.14 -12.56
C ILE A 250 -5.55 -12.69 -12.52
N LEU A 251 -6.29 -12.23 -13.56
CA LEU A 251 -6.69 -10.83 -13.74
C LEU A 251 -8.06 -10.55 -13.12
N ARG A 252 -8.16 -10.63 -11.81
CA ARG A 252 -9.37 -10.32 -11.06
C ARG A 252 -9.05 -9.83 -9.66
N HIS A 253 -10.07 -9.46 -8.91
CA HIS A 253 -9.91 -9.26 -7.48
C HIS A 253 -9.54 -10.58 -6.80
N ILE A 254 -8.52 -10.55 -5.97
CA ILE A 254 -8.06 -11.66 -5.14
C ILE A 254 -8.64 -11.45 -3.75
N ASN A 255 -9.36 -12.43 -3.22
CA ASN A 255 -9.91 -12.36 -1.87
C ASN A 255 -8.83 -12.63 -0.81
N ASP A 256 -9.17 -12.43 0.48
CA ASP A 256 -8.22 -12.54 1.58
C ASP A 256 -7.66 -13.95 1.76
N ASP A 257 -8.48 -14.99 1.56
CA ASP A 257 -8.05 -16.38 1.67
C ASP A 257 -7.06 -16.74 0.53
N GLU A 258 -7.35 -16.28 -0.69
CA GLU A 258 -6.48 -16.43 -1.85
C GLU A 258 -5.16 -15.66 -1.68
N LEU A 259 -5.21 -14.45 -1.13
CA LEU A 259 -4.04 -13.65 -0.80
C LEU A 259 -3.13 -14.41 0.19
N VAL A 260 -3.70 -14.88 1.29
CA VAL A 260 -2.98 -15.66 2.30
C VAL A 260 -2.36 -16.92 1.68
N PHE A 261 -3.10 -17.62 0.80
CA PHE A 261 -2.60 -18.80 0.10
C PHE A 261 -1.41 -18.46 -0.79
N LEU A 262 -1.53 -17.44 -1.67
CA LEU A 262 -0.47 -17.03 -2.60
C LEU A 262 0.81 -16.63 -1.86
N TYR A 263 0.69 -15.76 -0.85
CA TYR A 263 1.84 -15.32 -0.07
C TYR A 263 2.48 -16.45 0.76
N THR A 264 1.67 -17.36 1.28
CA THR A 264 2.21 -18.51 2.03
C THR A 264 3.00 -19.45 1.11
N LYS A 265 2.56 -19.62 -0.13
CA LYS A 265 3.10 -20.60 -1.07
C LYS A 265 4.18 -20.05 -2.01
N CYS A 266 4.26 -18.72 -2.20
CA CYS A 266 5.35 -18.17 -3.02
C CYS A 266 6.70 -18.27 -2.31
N SER A 267 7.78 -18.29 -3.10
CA SER A 267 9.17 -18.24 -2.63
C SER A 267 9.64 -16.80 -2.51
N TYR A 268 9.33 -15.98 -3.50
CA TYR A 268 9.72 -14.57 -3.60
C TYR A 268 8.55 -13.69 -4.03
N VAL A 269 8.60 -12.41 -3.64
CA VAL A 269 7.69 -11.39 -4.16
C VAL A 269 8.46 -10.43 -5.06
N ALA A 270 8.02 -10.30 -6.32
CA ALA A 270 8.63 -9.40 -7.29
C ALA A 270 8.03 -8.01 -7.21
N LEU A 271 8.87 -6.99 -7.00
CA LEU A 271 8.51 -5.58 -6.92
C LEU A 271 9.30 -4.74 -7.93
N PRO A 272 9.11 -4.93 -9.25
CA PRO A 272 9.87 -4.24 -10.29
C PRO A 272 9.38 -2.80 -10.53
N TYR A 273 9.09 -2.08 -9.43
CA TYR A 273 8.41 -0.79 -9.48
C TYR A 273 9.31 0.30 -10.08
N ARG A 274 8.71 1.18 -10.87
CA ARG A 274 9.39 2.39 -11.36
C ARG A 274 9.49 3.48 -10.33
N LYS A 275 8.47 3.58 -9.48
CA LYS A 275 8.44 4.52 -8.34
C LYS A 275 7.37 4.12 -7.33
N THR A 276 7.65 4.42 -6.08
CA THR A 276 6.65 4.39 -4.99
C THR A 276 7.14 5.27 -3.83
N SER A 277 6.22 5.74 -3.01
CA SER A 277 6.52 6.42 -1.73
C SER A 277 6.37 5.46 -0.55
N GLN A 278 5.54 4.43 -0.72
CA GLN A 278 5.29 3.35 0.24
C GLN A 278 4.61 2.18 -0.48
N SER A 279 4.58 1.00 0.14
CA SER A 279 4.01 -0.18 -0.51
C SER A 279 3.37 -1.15 0.48
N GLY A 280 2.05 -1.22 0.49
CA GLY A 280 1.31 -2.25 1.24
C GLY A 280 1.64 -3.67 0.78
N ILE A 281 2.04 -3.87 -0.48
CA ILE A 281 2.47 -5.17 -1.01
C ILE A 281 3.79 -5.61 -0.35
N LEU A 282 4.69 -4.66 -0.09
CA LEU A 282 5.92 -4.91 0.65
C LEU A 282 5.61 -5.34 2.10
N GLU A 283 4.70 -4.65 2.78
CA GLU A 283 4.28 -5.01 4.13
C GLU A 283 3.63 -6.40 4.20
N MET A 284 2.87 -6.78 3.15
CA MET A 284 2.35 -8.14 3.01
C MET A 284 3.47 -9.16 2.86
N ALA A 285 4.45 -8.91 1.98
CA ALA A 285 5.60 -9.80 1.80
C ALA A 285 6.33 -10.02 3.14
N PHE A 286 6.57 -8.97 3.89
CA PHE A 286 7.24 -9.04 5.18
C PHE A 286 6.40 -9.77 6.24
N TYR A 287 5.09 -9.52 6.29
CA TYR A 287 4.22 -10.28 7.20
C TYR A 287 4.32 -11.79 6.99
N PHE A 288 4.36 -12.24 5.73
CA PHE A 288 4.52 -13.65 5.38
C PHE A 288 5.98 -14.12 5.34
N ARG A 289 6.92 -13.29 5.75
CA ARG A 289 8.38 -13.56 5.73
C ARG A 289 8.87 -14.01 4.36
N LYS A 290 8.40 -13.30 3.31
CA LYS A 290 8.81 -13.57 1.93
C LYS A 290 9.80 -12.53 1.47
N PRO A 291 11.03 -12.96 1.11
CA PRO A 291 12.00 -12.01 0.58
C PRO A 291 11.51 -11.41 -0.73
N ILE A 292 11.82 -10.13 -0.92
CA ILE A 292 11.46 -9.41 -2.12
C ILE A 292 12.62 -9.36 -3.11
N ILE A 293 12.30 -9.34 -4.41
CA ILE A 293 13.21 -8.96 -5.48
C ILE A 293 12.67 -7.63 -6.02
N ALA A 294 13.39 -6.54 -5.83
CA ALA A 294 12.87 -5.20 -6.04
C ALA A 294 13.76 -4.37 -6.96
N SER A 295 13.15 -3.45 -7.72
CA SER A 295 13.89 -2.42 -8.45
C SER A 295 14.65 -1.51 -7.50
N HIS A 296 15.78 -0.96 -7.95
CA HIS A 296 16.56 0.01 -7.19
C HIS A 296 15.90 1.39 -7.22
N ILE A 297 14.94 1.58 -6.33
CA ILE A 297 14.30 2.88 -6.11
C ILE A 297 14.51 3.31 -4.65
N PRO A 298 14.56 4.62 -4.36
CA PRO A 298 14.95 5.14 -3.04
C PRO A 298 14.16 4.53 -1.87
N TYR A 299 12.89 4.23 -2.05
CA TYR A 299 12.07 3.62 -0.99
C TYR A 299 12.53 2.19 -0.66
N PHE A 300 12.77 1.35 -1.66
CA PHE A 300 13.23 -0.02 -1.42
C PHE A 300 14.68 -0.06 -0.94
N GLU A 301 15.52 0.84 -1.44
CA GLU A 301 16.89 0.99 -0.97
C GLU A 301 16.91 1.33 0.53
N GLN A 302 16.13 2.31 0.98
CA GLN A 302 16.02 2.68 2.39
C GLN A 302 15.60 1.50 3.26
N VAL A 303 14.62 0.71 2.82
CA VAL A 303 14.12 -0.45 3.58
C VAL A 303 15.15 -1.57 3.63
N LEU A 304 15.74 -1.95 2.50
CA LEU A 304 16.69 -3.08 2.43
C LEU A 304 18.08 -2.74 2.96
N THR A 305 18.45 -1.47 3.02
CA THR A 305 19.65 -1.04 3.78
C THR A 305 19.46 -1.26 5.27
N LYS A 306 18.25 -1.04 5.79
CA LYS A 306 17.93 -1.23 7.20
C LYS A 306 17.69 -2.69 7.56
N PHE A 307 17.13 -3.48 6.65
CA PHE A 307 16.78 -4.90 6.83
C PHE A 307 17.27 -5.73 5.63
N PRO A 308 18.59 -6.02 5.56
CA PRO A 308 19.20 -6.65 4.39
C PRO A 308 18.66 -8.03 4.04
N SER A 309 18.22 -8.80 5.03
CA SER A 309 17.66 -10.14 4.81
C SER A 309 16.24 -10.14 4.21
N PHE A 310 15.62 -8.97 4.09
CA PHE A 310 14.24 -8.89 3.58
C PHE A 310 14.15 -8.96 2.06
N GLY A 311 15.26 -8.89 1.35
CA GLY A 311 15.28 -9.02 -0.11
C GLY A 311 16.54 -8.54 -0.77
N VAL A 312 16.46 -8.40 -2.09
CA VAL A 312 17.55 -7.94 -2.94
C VAL A 312 17.08 -6.81 -3.85
N LEU A 313 17.97 -5.86 -4.12
CA LEU A 313 17.77 -4.80 -5.08
C LEU A 313 18.40 -5.15 -6.42
N ALA A 314 17.65 -4.90 -7.50
CA ALA A 314 18.23 -4.94 -8.84
C ALA A 314 19.26 -3.81 -9.01
N ASP A 315 20.23 -4.01 -9.90
CA ASP A 315 21.19 -2.95 -10.24
C ASP A 315 20.47 -1.71 -10.80
N ASN A 316 21.10 -0.54 -10.65
CA ASN A 316 20.54 0.72 -11.13
C ASN A 316 21.18 1.15 -12.46
N GLU A 317 20.94 0.38 -13.51
CA GLU A 317 21.39 0.68 -14.86
C GLU A 317 20.21 1.06 -15.77
N SER A 318 20.51 1.53 -16.99
CA SER A 318 19.49 2.02 -17.93
C SER A 318 18.50 0.95 -18.42
N ASP A 319 18.92 -0.33 -18.50
CA ASP A 319 18.05 -1.46 -18.88
C ASP A 319 17.53 -2.17 -17.64
N ALA A 320 16.38 -1.69 -17.15
CA ALA A 320 15.74 -2.25 -15.96
C ALA A 320 15.39 -3.74 -16.09
N GLY A 321 15.04 -4.21 -17.28
CA GLY A 321 14.75 -5.63 -17.53
C GLY A 321 15.99 -6.49 -17.37
N ASN A 322 17.14 -6.09 -17.92
CA ASN A 322 18.40 -6.79 -17.74
C ASN A 322 18.86 -6.79 -16.28
N CYS A 323 18.76 -5.65 -15.60
CA CYS A 323 19.12 -5.54 -14.19
C CYS A 323 18.28 -6.51 -13.34
N PHE A 324 16.97 -6.51 -13.57
CA PHE A 324 16.07 -7.39 -12.84
C PHE A 324 16.31 -8.87 -13.17
N ALA A 325 16.62 -9.21 -14.43
CA ALA A 325 16.96 -10.56 -14.85
C ALA A 325 18.22 -11.09 -14.17
N ARG A 326 19.31 -10.30 -14.17
CA ARG A 326 20.57 -10.66 -13.48
C ARG A 326 20.34 -10.91 -11.99
N THR A 327 19.61 -10.00 -11.34
CA THR A 327 19.30 -10.12 -9.91
C THR A 327 18.45 -11.34 -9.61
N LEU A 328 17.46 -11.61 -10.46
CA LEU A 328 16.60 -12.78 -10.33
C LEU A 328 17.41 -14.07 -10.47
N SER A 329 18.24 -14.20 -11.53
CA SER A 329 19.14 -15.36 -11.71
C SER A 329 20.07 -15.55 -10.51
N ALA A 330 20.79 -14.52 -10.12
CA ALA A 330 21.74 -14.61 -9.01
C ALA A 330 21.07 -14.99 -7.67
N THR A 331 19.84 -14.50 -7.44
CA THR A 331 19.07 -14.85 -6.24
C THR A 331 18.64 -16.32 -6.26
N ILE A 332 18.15 -16.80 -7.40
CA ILE A 332 17.72 -18.20 -7.58
C ILE A 332 18.92 -19.14 -7.45
N GLU A 333 20.02 -18.86 -8.15
CA GLU A 333 21.25 -19.68 -8.10
C GLU A 333 21.83 -19.76 -6.68
N ARG A 334 21.75 -18.68 -5.90
CA ARG A 334 22.31 -18.62 -4.56
C ARG A 334 21.41 -19.26 -3.50
N HIS A 335 20.11 -19.09 -3.58
CA HIS A 335 19.17 -19.42 -2.50
C HIS A 335 18.12 -20.44 -2.90
N GLY A 336 17.81 -20.61 -4.20
CA GLY A 336 16.79 -21.51 -4.67
C GLY A 336 15.43 -21.21 -4.07
N ILE A 337 14.79 -22.22 -3.50
CA ILE A 337 13.49 -22.10 -2.80
C ILE A 337 13.63 -21.66 -1.33
N THR A 338 14.86 -21.64 -0.80
CA THR A 338 15.11 -21.38 0.62
C THR A 338 15.01 -19.89 0.93
N SER A 339 14.17 -19.53 1.87
CA SER A 339 14.09 -18.15 2.37
C SER A 339 15.36 -17.79 3.11
N PHE A 340 15.89 -16.59 2.85
CA PHE A 340 17.01 -16.01 3.57
C PHE A 340 16.58 -14.91 4.56
N PHE A 341 15.30 -14.89 4.90
CA PHE A 341 14.72 -13.98 5.88
C PHE A 341 15.28 -14.25 7.27
N ASP A 342 15.91 -13.27 7.88
CA ASP A 342 16.61 -13.40 9.17
C ASP A 342 15.71 -12.98 10.34
N ASP A 343 15.84 -13.66 11.47
CA ASP A 343 15.02 -13.41 12.67
C ASP A 343 15.45 -12.12 13.40
N ASP A 344 16.72 -11.71 13.33
CA ASP A 344 17.19 -10.48 13.96
C ASP A 344 16.67 -9.26 13.20
N ASP A 345 16.76 -9.27 11.86
CA ASP A 345 16.14 -8.25 11.03
C ASP A 345 14.62 -8.19 11.26
N TRP A 346 13.97 -9.36 11.40
CA TRP A 346 12.55 -9.40 11.70
C TRP A 346 12.22 -8.78 13.06
N ASN A 347 12.98 -9.09 14.09
CA ASN A 347 12.76 -8.52 15.42
C ASN A 347 12.96 -7.01 15.42
N ASN A 348 14.02 -6.52 14.75
CA ASN A 348 14.28 -5.10 14.57
C ASN A 348 13.16 -4.41 13.80
N TYR A 349 12.59 -5.08 12.78
CA TYR A 349 11.47 -4.55 12.01
C TYR A 349 10.17 -4.48 12.84
N VAL A 350 9.89 -5.49 13.67
CA VAL A 350 8.69 -5.53 14.53
C VAL A 350 8.75 -4.47 15.62
N HIS A 351 9.93 -4.25 16.20
CA HIS A 351 10.16 -3.33 17.32
C HIS A 351 10.83 -2.02 16.88
N ARG A 352 10.44 -1.49 15.71
CA ARG A 352 10.99 -0.22 15.19
C ARG A 352 10.79 0.93 16.18
N GLU A 353 11.87 1.59 16.56
CA GLU A 353 11.85 2.77 17.45
C GLU A 353 10.94 3.90 16.92
N GLU A 354 10.85 4.04 15.60
CA GLU A 354 10.00 5.05 14.96
C GLU A 354 8.51 4.86 15.32
N MET A 355 8.07 3.63 15.57
CA MET A 355 6.68 3.36 15.97
C MET A 355 6.41 3.86 17.40
N GLU A 356 7.34 3.63 18.33
CA GLU A 356 7.22 4.11 19.71
C GLU A 356 7.30 5.63 19.77
N ARG A 357 8.22 6.23 19.02
CA ARG A 357 8.31 7.68 18.90
C ARG A 357 7.01 8.28 18.36
N PHE A 358 6.46 7.72 17.29
CA PHE A 358 5.20 8.16 16.71
C PHE A 358 4.04 8.12 17.72
N ARG A 359 3.90 7.01 18.49
CA ARG A 359 2.87 6.89 19.52
C ARG A 359 3.02 7.97 20.59
N THR A 360 4.25 8.21 21.04
CA THR A 360 4.56 9.23 22.05
C THR A 360 4.24 10.62 21.55
N GLU A 361 4.69 10.97 20.34
CA GLU A 361 4.45 12.28 19.72
C GLU A 361 2.96 12.51 19.45
N LEU A 362 2.26 11.48 18.93
CA LEU A 362 0.82 11.56 18.66
C LEU A 362 0.02 11.71 19.96
N SER A 363 0.37 10.95 21.00
CA SER A 363 -0.27 11.07 22.31
C SER A 363 -0.05 12.46 22.92
N ALA A 364 1.17 13.00 22.89
CA ALA A 364 1.46 14.34 23.35
C ALA A 364 0.62 15.40 22.62
N TRP A 365 0.62 15.36 21.29
CA TRP A 365 -0.17 16.28 20.46
C TRP A 365 -1.68 16.19 20.74
N MET A 366 -2.19 15.00 21.05
CA MET A 366 -3.62 14.80 21.36
C MET A 366 -4.02 15.44 22.69
N HIS A 367 -3.10 15.59 23.64
CA HIS A 367 -3.35 16.17 24.96
C HIS A 367 -3.07 17.69 25.04
N GLU A 368 -2.45 18.29 24.02
CA GLU A 368 -2.35 19.72 23.82
C GLU A 368 -3.69 20.34 23.41
#